data_014548b7af369863931186a41fe34ef4
#
_entry.id   014548b7af369863931186a41fe34ef4
#
_cell.length_a   1.000
_cell.length_b   1.000
_cell.length_c   1.000
_cell.angle_alpha   90.00
_cell.angle_beta   90.00
_cell.angle_gamma   90.00
#
_symmetry.space_group_name_H-M   'P 1'
#
loop_
_entity.id
_entity.type
_entity.pdbx_description
1 polymer ?
#
loop_
_entity_poly.entity_id
_entity_poly.type
_entity_poly.pdbx_seq_one_letter_code
_entity_poly.pdbx_strand_id
1 'polypeptide(L)'
;MKRKLLTRIIAGIATSAVLAVGSLSFTAINAIADEAVSYYGLSADGTVISGTVTDYTKIASTDTAWGTAGKETWYVADGIVNIITTTYDYDNNKNVYNPVEIKGNVNVILKNGAVVSVVNGIAGTDATITFYSESENASGVIGFIGATGDDGGWGTTNSGSDEANGKNGEDGKDAVNVSSFTVAGGTVTVIGGDGGKGGGAGYGTNYDTNESYYGVGGDGGNG
;
A
#
# COMPACT_ATOMS: atom_id res chain seq x y z
N MET A 1 46.87 26.55 -3.20
CA MET A 1 46.98 25.31 -2.38
C MET A 1 46.48 25.41 -0.93
N LYS A 2 45.81 26.51 -0.52
CA LYS A 2 45.35 26.70 0.89
C LYS A 2 43.84 26.50 1.12
N ARG A 3 43.03 26.40 0.09
CA ARG A 3 41.56 26.25 0.25
C ARG A 3 41.05 24.80 0.43
N LYS A 4 41.82 23.80 0.01
CA LYS A 4 41.40 22.37 0.16
C LYS A 4 41.67 21.80 1.56
N LEU A 5 42.48 22.48 2.38
CA LEU A 5 42.81 22.03 3.73
C LEU A 5 41.71 22.44 4.74
N LEU A 6 41.06 23.59 4.51
CA LEU A 6 40.07 24.12 5.45
C LEU A 6 38.76 23.28 5.45
N THR A 7 38.37 22.74 4.30
CA THR A 7 37.13 21.93 4.19
C THR A 7 37.26 20.57 4.88
N ARG A 8 38.48 20.02 4.98
CA ARG A 8 38.71 18.75 5.68
C ARG A 8 38.82 18.89 7.20
N ILE A 9 39.13 20.08 7.70
CA ILE A 9 39.23 20.33 9.15
C ILE A 9 37.87 20.56 9.77
N ILE A 10 36.91 21.11 9.02
CA ILE A 10 35.52 21.33 9.50
C ILE A 10 34.72 20.01 9.60
N ALA A 11 34.98 19.05 8.73
CA ALA A 11 34.38 17.73 8.80
C ALA A 11 34.92 16.86 9.96
N GLY A 12 36.16 17.15 10.45
CA GLY A 12 36.78 16.39 11.53
C GLY A 12 36.46 16.88 12.94
N ILE A 13 35.92 18.09 13.11
CA ILE A 13 35.70 18.69 14.43
C ILE A 13 34.25 18.38 14.94
N ALA A 14 33.34 17.96 14.08
CA ALA A 14 32.00 17.59 14.48
C ALA A 14 31.90 16.21 15.19
N THR A 15 32.99 15.42 15.20
CA THR A 15 33.00 14.06 15.75
C THR A 15 33.65 13.92 17.13
N SER A 16 34.21 15.01 17.74
CA SER A 16 35.06 14.86 18.92
C SER A 16 34.58 15.58 20.18
N ALA A 17 33.42 16.15 20.23
CA ALA A 17 32.96 16.98 21.35
C ALA A 17 31.71 16.43 22.08
N VAL A 18 31.56 15.11 22.22
CA VAL A 18 30.55 14.52 23.14
C VAL A 18 31.15 13.29 23.83
N LEU A 19 32.04 13.53 24.79
CA LEU A 19 32.45 12.51 25.75
C LEU A 19 32.70 13.20 27.09
N ALA A 20 31.62 13.41 27.82
CA ALA A 20 31.53 13.38 29.28
C ALA A 20 30.15 13.92 29.70
N VAL A 21 29.30 13.09 30.17
CA VAL A 21 28.40 13.14 31.31
C VAL A 21 27.19 12.26 31.08
N GLY A 22 27.09 11.18 31.85
CA GLY A 22 25.86 10.54 32.27
C GLY A 22 25.05 9.82 31.16
N SER A 23 24.86 8.54 31.33
CA SER A 23 24.00 7.60 30.59
C SER A 23 22.80 8.23 29.84
N LEU A 24 23.08 8.89 28.75
CA LEU A 24 22.10 9.20 27.71
C LEU A 24 22.31 8.18 26.60
N SER A 25 21.29 7.34 26.40
CA SER A 25 21.20 6.48 25.22
C SER A 25 21.12 7.40 23.99
N PHE A 26 22.27 7.71 23.42
CA PHE A 26 22.29 8.32 22.10
C PHE A 26 21.93 7.20 21.10
N THR A 27 20.67 7.16 20.68
CA THR A 27 20.37 6.63 19.38
C THR A 27 21.15 7.50 18.40
N ALA A 28 22.21 6.97 17.83
CA ALA A 28 22.92 7.63 16.75
C ALA A 28 21.91 7.83 15.63
N ILE A 29 21.36 9.03 15.53
CA ILE A 29 20.69 9.47 14.32
C ILE A 29 21.82 9.57 13.30
N ASN A 30 22.01 8.52 12.53
CA ASN A 30 22.72 8.62 11.27
C ASN A 30 21.83 9.49 10.36
N ALA A 31 21.95 10.80 10.50
CA ALA A 31 21.57 11.71 9.46
C ALA A 31 22.59 11.52 8.32
N ILE A 32 22.44 10.44 7.57
CA ILE A 32 22.95 10.39 6.21
C ILE A 32 22.13 11.49 5.54
N ALA A 33 22.78 12.57 5.12
CA ALA A 33 22.16 13.52 4.22
C ALA A 33 21.74 12.67 3.01
N ASP A 34 20.45 12.44 2.85
CA ASP A 34 19.94 11.67 1.73
C ASP A 34 20.41 12.37 0.45
N GLU A 35 20.99 11.57 -0.46
CA GLU A 35 21.42 12.07 -1.75
C GLU A 35 20.21 12.70 -2.45
N ALA A 36 20.39 13.90 -3.02
CA ALA A 36 19.31 14.59 -3.72
C ALA A 36 18.79 13.71 -4.87
N VAL A 37 17.47 13.45 -4.89
CA VAL A 37 16.82 12.68 -5.94
C VAL A 37 16.07 13.63 -6.86
N SER A 38 16.35 13.52 -8.17
CA SER A 38 15.65 14.29 -9.19
C SER A 38 14.28 13.71 -9.45
N TYR A 39 13.34 14.56 -9.85
CA TYR A 39 12.04 14.13 -10.35
C TYR A 39 11.67 14.85 -11.63
N TYR A 40 10.91 14.16 -12.48
CA TYR A 40 10.40 14.62 -13.75
C TYR A 40 8.94 14.18 -13.91
N GLY A 41 8.13 15.05 -14.47
CA GLY A 41 6.75 14.74 -14.80
C GLY A 41 6.15 15.73 -15.77
N LEU A 42 4.93 15.46 -16.20
CA LEU A 42 4.13 16.35 -17.02
C LEU A 42 2.84 16.71 -16.27
N SER A 43 2.50 17.98 -16.26
CA SER A 43 1.17 18.44 -15.84
C SER A 43 0.11 18.07 -16.87
N ALA A 44 -1.16 18.25 -16.53
CA ALA A 44 -2.28 17.94 -17.41
C ALA A 44 -2.28 18.72 -18.74
N ASP A 45 -1.66 19.91 -18.77
CA ASP A 45 -1.48 20.73 -19.98
C ASP A 45 -0.20 20.40 -20.75
N GLY A 46 0.58 19.38 -20.33
CA GLY A 46 1.82 18.98 -20.96
C GLY A 46 3.05 19.80 -20.55
N THR A 47 2.92 20.70 -19.57
CA THR A 47 4.07 21.46 -19.07
C THR A 47 4.98 20.53 -18.26
N VAL A 48 6.29 20.64 -18.49
CA VAL A 48 7.29 19.88 -17.74
C VAL A 48 7.37 20.38 -16.31
N ILE A 49 7.26 19.45 -15.37
CA ILE A 49 7.48 19.64 -13.94
C ILE A 49 8.76 18.87 -13.57
N SER A 50 9.78 19.55 -13.07
CA SER A 50 11.02 18.88 -12.66
C SER A 50 11.67 19.61 -11.49
N GLY A 51 12.46 18.88 -10.72
CA GLY A 51 13.19 19.41 -9.57
C GLY A 51 14.01 18.35 -8.87
N THR A 52 14.42 18.64 -7.65
CA THR A 52 15.16 17.73 -6.77
C THR A 52 14.59 17.78 -5.36
N VAL A 53 14.60 16.65 -4.66
CA VAL A 53 14.24 16.54 -3.24
C VAL A 53 15.37 15.91 -2.46
N THR A 54 15.54 16.37 -1.22
CA THR A 54 16.54 15.85 -0.27
C THR A 54 15.90 15.32 1.02
N ASP A 55 14.62 15.67 1.26
CA ASP A 55 13.84 15.18 2.39
C ASP A 55 12.77 14.22 1.84
N TYR A 56 13.07 12.94 1.87
CA TYR A 56 12.18 11.89 1.38
C TYR A 56 12.31 10.62 2.21
N THR A 57 11.31 9.77 2.12
CA THR A 57 11.32 8.42 2.70
C THR A 57 11.44 7.39 1.58
N LYS A 58 12.30 6.40 1.73
CA LYS A 58 12.34 5.25 0.80
C LYS A 58 11.15 4.33 1.07
N ILE A 59 10.47 3.93 0.00
CA ILE A 59 9.40 2.93 0.09
C ILE A 59 10.00 1.60 0.52
N ALA A 60 9.38 0.99 1.54
CA ALA A 60 9.79 -0.29 2.11
C ALA A 60 8.66 -1.32 2.05
N SER A 61 9.02 -2.60 2.01
CA SER A 61 8.05 -3.71 1.99
C SER A 61 7.21 -3.82 3.27
N THR A 62 7.60 -3.11 4.32
CA THR A 62 6.90 -3.06 5.62
C THR A 62 5.99 -1.85 5.76
N ASP A 63 5.88 -1.00 4.74
CA ASP A 63 5.05 0.20 4.81
C ASP A 63 3.57 -0.18 4.93
N THR A 64 2.91 0.42 5.91
CA THR A 64 1.46 0.33 6.12
C THR A 64 0.75 1.68 5.90
N ALA A 65 1.51 2.76 5.83
CA ALA A 65 1.00 4.09 5.56
C ALA A 65 2.07 4.95 4.88
N TRP A 66 1.64 5.87 4.01
CA TRP A 66 2.47 6.92 3.40
C TRP A 66 1.88 8.28 3.72
N GLY A 67 2.76 9.23 4.05
CA GLY A 67 2.40 10.61 4.28
C GLY A 67 2.02 10.95 5.71
N THR A 68 1.69 12.22 5.88
CA THR A 68 1.24 12.82 7.15
C THR A 68 0.09 13.77 6.86
N ALA A 69 -0.98 13.67 7.64
CA ALA A 69 -2.16 14.49 7.46
C ALA A 69 -1.81 16.00 7.43
N GLY A 70 -2.33 16.69 6.41
CA GLY A 70 -2.12 18.12 6.22
C GLY A 70 -0.72 18.54 5.78
N LYS A 71 0.14 17.58 5.40
CA LYS A 71 1.50 17.85 4.93
C LYS A 71 1.72 17.30 3.52
N GLU A 72 2.65 17.91 2.83
CA GLU A 72 3.28 17.34 1.63
C GLU A 72 4.46 16.47 2.06
N THR A 73 4.54 15.28 1.51
CA THR A 73 5.60 14.30 1.82
C THR A 73 6.10 13.65 0.54
N TRP A 74 7.39 13.33 0.51
CA TRP A 74 8.05 12.71 -0.63
C TRP A 74 8.50 11.30 -0.30
N TYR A 75 8.26 10.39 -1.23
CA TYR A 75 8.69 9.01 -1.20
C TYR A 75 9.50 8.67 -2.44
N VAL A 76 10.45 7.76 -2.28
CA VAL A 76 11.28 7.27 -3.39
C VAL A 76 11.16 5.75 -3.48
N ALA A 77 10.71 5.29 -4.62
CA ALA A 77 10.77 3.88 -5.00
C ALA A 77 12.14 3.58 -5.60
N ASP A 78 12.91 2.69 -4.98
CA ASP A 78 14.26 2.33 -5.38
C ASP A 78 14.43 0.81 -5.31
N GLY A 79 14.67 0.17 -6.45
CA GLY A 79 14.77 -1.28 -6.57
C GLY A 79 13.42 -2.01 -6.61
N ILE A 80 13.40 -3.26 -6.15
CA ILE A 80 12.20 -4.12 -6.17
C ILE A 80 11.59 -4.16 -4.78
N VAL A 81 10.35 -3.70 -4.65
CA VAL A 81 9.62 -3.65 -3.38
C VAL A 81 8.24 -4.30 -3.57
N ASN A 82 7.91 -5.23 -2.68
CA ASN A 82 6.58 -5.84 -2.61
C ASN A 82 5.97 -5.56 -1.24
N ILE A 83 4.85 -4.83 -1.21
CA ILE A 83 4.12 -4.45 -0.01
C ILE A 83 2.87 -5.30 0.07
N ILE A 84 2.74 -6.07 1.15
CA ILE A 84 1.59 -6.93 1.43
C ILE A 84 1.12 -6.62 2.85
N THR A 85 -0.02 -5.95 2.94
CA THR A 85 -0.60 -5.47 4.20
C THR A 85 -1.74 -6.39 4.66
N THR A 86 -1.41 -7.66 4.91
CA THR A 86 -2.37 -8.64 5.40
C THR A 86 -2.15 -8.88 6.88
N THR A 87 -3.21 -8.79 7.69
CA THR A 87 -3.22 -9.17 9.09
C THR A 87 -4.16 -10.36 9.28
N TYR A 88 -3.94 -11.16 10.33
CA TYR A 88 -4.83 -12.27 10.65
C TYR A 88 -5.71 -11.91 11.85
N ASP A 89 -7.03 -11.98 11.65
CA ASP A 89 -8.00 -11.79 12.71
C ASP A 89 -8.29 -13.14 13.39
N TYR A 90 -7.72 -13.34 14.58
CA TYR A 90 -7.86 -14.58 15.35
C TYR A 90 -9.29 -14.79 15.87
N ASP A 91 -10.03 -13.72 16.14
CA ASP A 91 -11.40 -13.82 16.69
C ASP A 91 -12.39 -14.34 15.64
N ASN A 92 -12.18 -13.94 14.39
CA ASN A 92 -13.02 -14.35 13.25
C ASN A 92 -12.36 -15.42 12.36
N ASN A 93 -11.15 -15.86 12.70
CA ASN A 93 -10.38 -16.88 11.98
C ASN A 93 -10.24 -16.59 10.49
N LYS A 94 -9.92 -15.34 10.15
CA LYS A 94 -9.81 -14.88 8.76
C LYS A 94 -8.65 -13.91 8.53
N ASN A 95 -8.19 -13.83 7.28
CA ASN A 95 -7.28 -12.78 6.85
C ASN A 95 -8.03 -11.46 6.72
N VAL A 96 -7.41 -10.38 7.19
CA VAL A 96 -7.87 -9.01 6.99
C VAL A 96 -6.89 -8.34 6.04
N TYR A 97 -7.43 -7.88 4.92
CA TYR A 97 -6.68 -7.21 3.86
C TYR A 97 -6.80 -5.70 4.05
N ASN A 98 -5.69 -5.06 4.39
CA ASN A 98 -5.67 -3.63 4.63
C ASN A 98 -4.97 -2.93 3.46
N PRO A 99 -5.51 -1.84 2.90
CA PRO A 99 -4.76 -1.01 1.97
C PRO A 99 -3.64 -0.26 2.70
N VAL A 100 -2.60 0.16 1.97
CA VAL A 100 -1.64 1.14 2.49
C VAL A 100 -2.37 2.47 2.68
N GLU A 101 -2.33 3.02 3.89
CA GLU A 101 -3.04 4.24 4.22
C GLU A 101 -2.30 5.47 3.66
N ILE A 102 -2.98 6.30 2.87
CA ILE A 102 -2.44 7.55 2.34
C ILE A 102 -2.93 8.73 3.18
N LYS A 103 -2.01 9.58 3.65
CA LYS A 103 -2.29 10.74 4.52
C LYS A 103 -1.73 12.03 3.92
N GLY A 104 -2.61 13.02 3.72
CA GLY A 104 -2.22 14.32 3.16
C GLY A 104 -1.80 14.25 1.70
N ASN A 105 -0.78 15.00 1.31
CA ASN A 105 -0.30 15.07 -0.07
C ASN A 105 0.98 14.24 -0.22
N VAL A 106 0.89 13.11 -0.90
CA VAL A 106 2.01 12.19 -1.10
C VAL A 106 2.54 12.32 -2.53
N ASN A 107 3.82 12.55 -2.66
CA ASN A 107 4.54 12.54 -3.93
C ASN A 107 5.48 11.32 -3.96
N VAL A 108 5.46 10.55 -5.04
CA VAL A 108 6.27 9.35 -5.20
C VAL A 108 7.15 9.48 -6.43
N ILE A 109 8.46 9.35 -6.26
CA ILE A 109 9.43 9.30 -7.36
C ILE A 109 9.75 7.84 -7.66
N LEU A 110 9.48 7.42 -8.88
CA LEU A 110 9.83 6.10 -9.40
C LEU A 110 11.21 6.17 -10.05
N LYS A 111 12.24 5.64 -9.37
CA LYS A 111 13.59 5.61 -9.91
C LYS A 111 13.69 4.68 -11.12
N ASN A 112 14.69 4.91 -11.93
CA ASN A 112 14.94 4.08 -13.10
C ASN A 112 15.15 2.61 -12.69
N GLY A 113 14.34 1.70 -13.27
CA GLY A 113 14.35 0.27 -12.96
C GLY A 113 13.67 -0.12 -11.64
N ALA A 114 13.07 0.82 -10.91
CA ALA A 114 12.28 0.48 -9.74
C ALA A 114 11.02 -0.32 -10.15
N VAL A 115 10.69 -1.35 -9.37
CA VAL A 115 9.47 -2.15 -9.52
C VAL A 115 8.81 -2.30 -8.17
N VAL A 116 7.65 -1.67 -8.00
CA VAL A 116 6.90 -1.72 -6.74
C VAL A 116 5.56 -2.40 -6.99
N SER A 117 5.19 -3.33 -6.12
CA SER A 117 3.86 -3.94 -6.08
C SER A 117 3.22 -3.66 -4.72
N VAL A 118 2.01 -3.12 -4.73
CA VAL A 118 1.21 -2.87 -3.53
C VAL A 118 -0.03 -3.77 -3.60
N VAL A 119 0.00 -4.84 -2.85
CA VAL A 119 -1.12 -5.78 -2.72
C VAL A 119 -2.09 -5.25 -1.66
N ASN A 120 -3.38 -5.36 -1.92
CA ASN A 120 -4.49 -4.77 -1.18
C ASN A 120 -4.69 -3.26 -1.41
N GLY A 121 -3.93 -2.67 -2.35
CA GLY A 121 -4.15 -1.31 -2.81
C GLY A 121 -3.77 -0.21 -1.83
N ILE A 122 -4.28 0.98 -2.12
CA ILE A 122 -4.10 2.19 -1.30
C ILE A 122 -5.44 2.85 -1.00
N ALA A 123 -5.58 3.44 0.19
CA ALA A 123 -6.77 4.19 0.57
C ALA A 123 -6.43 5.40 1.44
N GLY A 124 -7.20 6.48 1.30
CA GLY A 124 -7.07 7.67 2.15
C GLY A 124 -8.16 8.69 1.89
N THR A 125 -8.89 9.07 2.95
CA THR A 125 -9.86 10.16 2.88
C THR A 125 -9.11 11.49 2.86
N ASP A 126 -9.51 12.40 1.96
CA ASP A 126 -8.88 13.71 1.79
C ASP A 126 -7.37 13.65 1.47
N ALA A 127 -6.94 12.53 0.88
CA ALA A 127 -5.56 12.28 0.52
C ALA A 127 -5.33 12.44 -0.98
N THR A 128 -4.16 12.94 -1.35
CA THR A 128 -3.74 13.01 -2.75
C THR A 128 -2.44 12.25 -2.95
N ILE A 129 -2.29 11.60 -4.10
CA ILE A 129 -1.05 10.95 -4.46
C ILE A 129 -0.66 11.32 -5.90
N THR A 130 0.62 11.69 -6.08
CA THR A 130 1.18 12.03 -7.39
C THR A 130 2.45 11.23 -7.64
N PHE A 131 2.54 10.61 -8.81
CA PHE A 131 3.70 9.85 -9.25
C PHE A 131 4.52 10.66 -10.23
N TYR A 132 5.83 10.64 -10.03
CA TYR A 132 6.85 11.21 -10.88
C TYR A 132 7.85 10.13 -11.29
N SER A 133 8.57 10.33 -12.37
CA SER A 133 9.76 9.56 -12.72
C SER A 133 11.03 10.26 -12.22
N GLU A 134 12.13 9.55 -12.10
CA GLU A 134 13.44 10.14 -11.79
C GLU A 134 13.96 11.03 -12.92
N SER A 135 13.61 10.71 -14.17
CA SER A 135 13.97 11.46 -15.37
C SER A 135 12.95 11.22 -16.48
N GLU A 136 13.03 11.98 -17.56
CA GLU A 136 12.14 11.85 -18.74
C GLU A 136 12.06 10.41 -19.29
N ASN A 137 13.17 9.69 -19.26
CA ASN A 137 13.27 8.33 -19.82
C ASN A 137 13.36 7.23 -18.74
N ALA A 138 13.01 7.53 -17.49
CA ALA A 138 13.05 6.54 -16.43
C ALA A 138 11.98 5.45 -16.63
N SER A 139 12.36 4.21 -16.31
CA SER A 139 11.53 3.00 -16.50
C SER A 139 10.94 2.46 -15.18
N GLY A 140 10.79 3.32 -14.16
CA GLY A 140 10.18 2.91 -12.89
C GLY A 140 8.71 2.55 -13.03
N VAL A 141 8.28 1.48 -12.38
CA VAL A 141 6.92 0.94 -12.43
C VAL A 141 6.38 0.75 -11.03
N ILE A 142 5.10 1.09 -10.83
CA ILE A 142 4.36 0.73 -9.62
C ILE A 142 3.01 0.13 -9.99
N GLY A 143 2.63 -0.97 -9.32
CA GLY A 143 1.35 -1.65 -9.49
C GLY A 143 0.55 -1.67 -8.19
N PHE A 144 -0.74 -1.39 -8.29
CA PHE A 144 -1.71 -1.51 -7.20
C PHE A 144 -2.70 -2.62 -7.56
N ILE A 145 -2.93 -3.54 -6.63
CA ILE A 145 -3.85 -4.67 -6.79
C ILE A 145 -4.85 -4.62 -5.63
N GLY A 146 -6.13 -4.54 -5.93
CA GLY A 146 -7.19 -4.59 -4.94
C GLY A 146 -7.29 -5.96 -4.26
N ALA A 147 -7.80 -5.99 -3.04
CA ALA A 147 -8.01 -7.25 -2.35
C ALA A 147 -9.19 -8.02 -2.94
N THR A 148 -9.09 -9.35 -2.98
CA THR A 148 -10.20 -10.23 -3.35
C THR A 148 -11.28 -10.17 -2.28
N GLY A 149 -12.54 -10.20 -2.69
CA GLY A 149 -13.69 -10.33 -1.79
C GLY A 149 -13.69 -11.68 -1.07
N ASP A 150 -14.24 -11.72 0.14
CA ASP A 150 -14.36 -12.97 0.89
C ASP A 150 -15.36 -13.91 0.26
N ASP A 151 -15.09 -15.22 0.30
CA ASP A 151 -16.03 -16.24 -0.18
C ASP A 151 -17.28 -16.29 0.72
N GLY A 152 -18.43 -16.52 0.13
CA GLY A 152 -19.69 -16.73 0.84
C GLY A 152 -19.66 -18.00 1.69
N GLY A 153 -20.23 -17.94 2.89
CA GLY A 153 -20.34 -19.09 3.78
C GLY A 153 -21.33 -20.13 3.25
N TRP A 154 -21.07 -21.40 3.52
CA TRP A 154 -21.99 -22.51 3.22
C TRP A 154 -23.30 -22.35 3.99
N GLY A 155 -24.41 -22.78 3.38
CA GLY A 155 -25.67 -22.98 4.07
C GLY A 155 -25.50 -23.97 5.22
N THR A 156 -26.23 -23.75 6.32
CA THR A 156 -26.17 -24.64 7.49
C THR A 156 -27.17 -25.73 7.38
N THR A 157 -26.82 -26.94 7.83
CA THR A 157 -27.76 -28.05 7.99
C THR A 157 -28.20 -28.13 9.44
N ASN A 158 -29.48 -27.95 9.69
CA ASN A 158 -30.06 -28.21 11.00
C ASN A 158 -31.10 -29.32 10.88
N SER A 159 -30.98 -30.36 11.70
CA SER A 159 -31.98 -31.41 11.78
C SER A 159 -33.32 -30.83 12.28
N GLY A 160 -34.34 -30.89 11.44
CA GLY A 160 -35.70 -30.47 11.80
C GLY A 160 -36.06 -29.00 11.60
N SER A 161 -35.23 -28.22 10.92
CA SER A 161 -35.50 -26.83 10.56
C SER A 161 -35.29 -26.56 9.06
N ASP A 162 -35.81 -25.43 8.60
CA ASP A 162 -35.66 -24.97 7.24
C ASP A 162 -34.16 -24.86 6.87
N GLU A 163 -33.88 -25.15 5.62
CA GLU A 163 -32.55 -25.04 5.06
C GLU A 163 -32.04 -23.60 5.08
N ALA A 164 -30.80 -23.44 5.42
CA ALA A 164 -30.12 -22.17 5.19
C ALA A 164 -29.48 -22.16 3.79
N ASN A 165 -29.77 -21.13 3.01
CA ASN A 165 -29.12 -20.88 1.76
C ASN A 165 -27.63 -20.54 2.00
N GLY A 166 -26.80 -20.84 1.01
CA GLY A 166 -25.42 -20.31 0.98
C GLY A 166 -25.44 -18.79 0.96
N LYS A 167 -24.44 -18.18 1.57
CA LYS A 167 -24.26 -16.71 1.53
C LYS A 167 -23.56 -16.32 0.23
N ASN A 168 -23.87 -15.12 -0.25
CA ASN A 168 -23.16 -14.55 -1.39
C ASN A 168 -21.68 -14.29 -1.02
N GLY A 169 -20.80 -14.36 -2.01
CA GLY A 169 -19.44 -13.85 -1.91
C GLY A 169 -19.45 -12.32 -1.81
N GLU A 170 -18.40 -11.75 -1.22
CA GLU A 170 -18.21 -10.30 -1.19
C GLU A 170 -17.63 -9.80 -2.51
N ASP A 171 -17.91 -8.53 -2.85
CA ASP A 171 -17.29 -7.86 -3.99
C ASP A 171 -15.77 -7.67 -3.75
N GLY A 172 -15.01 -7.69 -4.83
CA GLY A 172 -13.59 -7.31 -4.81
C GLY A 172 -13.42 -5.86 -4.34
N LYS A 173 -12.25 -5.53 -3.82
CA LYS A 173 -11.97 -4.20 -3.27
C LYS A 173 -11.24 -3.33 -4.29
N ASP A 174 -11.43 -2.03 -4.18
CA ASP A 174 -10.71 -1.05 -4.99
C ASP A 174 -9.19 -1.16 -4.75
N ALA A 175 -8.42 -1.09 -5.83
CA ALA A 175 -6.97 -0.99 -5.73
C ALA A 175 -6.52 0.42 -5.36
N VAL A 176 -7.32 1.44 -5.65
CA VAL A 176 -7.05 2.85 -5.38
C VAL A 176 -8.32 3.53 -4.91
N ASN A 177 -8.30 4.04 -3.68
CA ASN A 177 -9.40 4.79 -3.07
C ASN A 177 -8.84 6.03 -2.35
N VAL A 178 -8.55 7.08 -3.12
CA VAL A 178 -8.03 8.37 -2.63
C VAL A 178 -8.77 9.52 -3.32
N SER A 179 -8.72 10.72 -2.76
CA SER A 179 -9.42 11.89 -3.30
C SER A 179 -8.84 12.37 -4.64
N SER A 180 -7.52 12.22 -4.84
CA SER A 180 -6.86 12.56 -6.09
C SER A 180 -5.69 11.61 -6.36
N PHE A 181 -5.65 11.11 -7.60
CA PHE A 181 -4.62 10.20 -8.08
C PHE A 181 -4.06 10.73 -9.39
N THR A 182 -2.78 11.11 -9.40
CA THR A 182 -2.13 11.73 -10.55
C THR A 182 -0.89 10.93 -10.97
N VAL A 183 -0.75 10.68 -12.26
CA VAL A 183 0.45 10.10 -12.86
C VAL A 183 1.09 11.16 -13.74
N ALA A 184 2.06 11.88 -13.20
CA ALA A 184 2.85 12.88 -13.92
C ALA A 184 4.05 12.24 -14.64
N GLY A 185 4.57 11.12 -14.11
CA GLY A 185 5.69 10.39 -14.73
C GLY A 185 5.77 8.94 -14.22
N GLY A 186 6.57 8.12 -14.93
CA GLY A 186 6.69 6.70 -14.66
C GLY A 186 5.52 5.87 -15.22
N THR A 187 5.47 4.59 -14.86
CA THR A 187 4.40 3.68 -15.25
C THR A 187 3.61 3.24 -14.02
N VAL A 188 2.29 3.42 -14.07
CA VAL A 188 1.40 3.01 -12.99
C VAL A 188 0.36 2.05 -13.54
N THR A 189 0.20 0.91 -12.87
CA THR A 189 -0.82 -0.11 -13.18
C THR A 189 -1.79 -0.22 -12.01
N VAL A 190 -3.10 -0.26 -12.29
CA VAL A 190 -4.14 -0.42 -11.27
C VAL A 190 -5.04 -1.58 -11.70
N ILE A 191 -5.20 -2.56 -10.80
CA ILE A 191 -6.02 -3.76 -11.02
C ILE A 191 -6.98 -3.90 -9.82
N GLY A 192 -8.29 -3.89 -10.05
CA GLY A 192 -9.29 -4.16 -9.01
C GLY A 192 -9.15 -5.57 -8.44
N GLY A 193 -9.71 -5.80 -7.27
CA GLY A 193 -9.77 -7.13 -6.67
C GLY A 193 -10.85 -7.98 -7.32
N ASP A 194 -10.64 -9.29 -7.34
CA ASP A 194 -11.66 -10.25 -7.77
C ASP A 194 -12.77 -10.38 -6.73
N GLY A 195 -14.00 -10.66 -7.14
CA GLY A 195 -15.09 -11.00 -6.23
C GLY A 195 -14.90 -12.39 -5.61
N GLY A 196 -15.39 -12.56 -4.39
CA GLY A 196 -15.43 -13.84 -3.70
C GLY A 196 -16.44 -14.80 -4.33
N LYS A 197 -16.26 -16.09 -4.13
CA LYS A 197 -17.19 -17.12 -4.61
C LYS A 197 -18.44 -17.15 -3.73
N GLY A 198 -19.58 -17.49 -4.30
CA GLY A 198 -20.79 -17.78 -3.54
C GLY A 198 -20.64 -19.08 -2.72
N GLY A 199 -21.24 -19.11 -1.55
CA GLY A 199 -21.26 -20.28 -0.68
C GLY A 199 -22.16 -21.39 -1.23
N GLY A 200 -21.82 -22.64 -0.92
CA GLY A 200 -22.64 -23.79 -1.31
C GLY A 200 -23.95 -23.87 -0.55
N ALA A 201 -24.95 -24.53 -1.15
CA ALA A 201 -26.23 -24.84 -0.52
C ALA A 201 -26.07 -25.74 0.71
N GLY A 202 -26.87 -25.50 1.74
CA GLY A 202 -27.04 -26.42 2.86
C GLY A 202 -27.98 -27.59 2.48
N TYR A 203 -27.89 -28.66 3.27
CA TYR A 203 -28.77 -29.81 3.17
C TYR A 203 -29.38 -30.09 4.55
N GLY A 204 -30.69 -30.25 4.59
CA GLY A 204 -31.44 -30.60 5.80
C GLY A 204 -32.36 -31.80 5.59
N THR A 205 -32.64 -32.54 6.64
CA THR A 205 -33.65 -33.61 6.64
C THR A 205 -34.62 -33.34 7.77
N ASN A 206 -35.91 -33.27 7.43
CA ASN A 206 -36.97 -33.27 8.44
C ASN A 206 -37.19 -34.72 8.90
N TYR A 207 -36.78 -35.03 10.12
CA TYR A 207 -36.89 -36.39 10.66
C TYR A 207 -38.36 -36.84 10.94
N ASP A 208 -39.26 -35.88 11.12
CA ASP A 208 -40.68 -36.20 11.40
C ASP A 208 -41.44 -36.59 10.11
N THR A 209 -41.07 -35.96 8.96
CA THR A 209 -41.72 -36.26 7.66
C THR A 209 -40.81 -37.11 6.76
N ASN A 210 -39.55 -37.35 7.13
CA ASN A 210 -38.53 -38.01 6.32
C ASN A 210 -38.31 -37.34 4.95
N GLU A 211 -38.55 -36.05 4.88
CA GLU A 211 -38.31 -35.26 3.69
C GLU A 211 -36.93 -34.60 3.73
N SER A 212 -36.27 -34.61 2.59
CA SER A 212 -34.97 -33.94 2.42
C SER A 212 -35.16 -32.62 1.71
N TYR A 213 -34.50 -31.60 2.20
CA TYR A 213 -34.54 -30.25 1.68
C TYR A 213 -33.12 -29.81 1.24
N TYR A 214 -33.05 -29.00 0.20
CA TYR A 214 -31.81 -28.45 -0.33
C TYR A 214 -31.92 -26.94 -0.39
N GLY A 215 -30.98 -26.24 0.18
CA GLY A 215 -30.84 -24.79 0.04
C GLY A 215 -30.41 -24.41 -1.38
N VAL A 216 -30.29 -23.12 -1.61
CA VAL A 216 -29.76 -22.55 -2.83
C VAL A 216 -28.35 -22.06 -2.52
N GLY A 217 -27.40 -22.26 -3.43
CA GLY A 217 -26.06 -21.67 -3.30
C GLY A 217 -26.15 -20.14 -3.36
N GLY A 218 -25.17 -19.46 -2.73
CA GLY A 218 -25.04 -18.03 -2.85
C GLY A 218 -24.44 -17.62 -4.19
N ASP A 219 -24.66 -16.36 -4.59
CA ASP A 219 -24.03 -15.77 -5.78
C ASP A 219 -22.57 -15.39 -5.48
N GLY A 220 -21.73 -15.37 -6.51
CA GLY A 220 -20.39 -14.80 -6.40
C GLY A 220 -20.45 -13.28 -6.26
N GLY A 221 -19.42 -12.69 -5.66
CA GLY A 221 -19.20 -11.24 -5.65
C GLY A 221 -18.73 -10.73 -7.02
N ASN A 222 -18.84 -9.41 -7.22
CA ASN A 222 -18.32 -8.77 -8.43
C ASN A 222 -16.80 -8.50 -8.26
N GLY A 223 -16.09 -8.49 -9.39
CA GLY A 223 -14.68 -8.08 -9.47
C GLY A 223 -14.54 -6.64 -9.91
#